data_162c88f0f5f2e759ff9b356204fcffc9
#
_entry.id   162c88f0f5f2e759ff9b356204fcffc9
#
_cell.length_a   1.000
_cell.length_b   1.000
_cell.length_c   1.000
_cell.angle_alpha   90.00
_cell.angle_beta   90.00
_cell.angle_gamma   90.00
#
_symmetry.space_group_name_H-M   'P 1'
#
loop_
_entity.id
_entity.type
_entity.pdbx_description
1 polymer ?
#
loop_
_entity_poly.entity_id
_entity_poly.type
_entity_poly.pdbx_seq_one_letter_code
_entity_poly.pdbx_strand_id
1 'polypeptide(L)'
;MPDQVLRQPPYPTVLKPYGQSLVALATARPDIVCLTGDLTRQCEIDLFAEAFPDRFVHAGMAEANMMGIAGALARDGFIPFVHTFGVFATRRPLDQIINAIAFPRLPVRIMGFMPGVSSPGGPSHQAIDDVALMRALPGMTVVDVADAVEVRQVAAAFVDVDGPVYVRLKRGEIPVIFGDDHRLRLDRAQALTRGNDVALFASGMMLAPVLAAARLLESHGVSVSVVNVPVIKPLDVSTVLNVATSSRVVVSAENHTVVGGLGSAIAEALAEAGLGRPLRRIGLRDTFTEGSRTAPFLFDKFGLSTQAVVDAAWTALGRRDRVPAAEIAAAEDGQYSPV
;
A
#
# COMPACT_ATOMS: atom_id res chain seq x y z
N MET A 1 24.21 7.43 -3.29
CA MET A 1 23.32 8.26 -4.12
C MET A 1 21.92 7.67 -3.99
N PRO A 2 20.83 8.45 -4.03
CA PRO A 2 19.51 7.85 -4.22
C PRO A 2 19.52 7.11 -5.56
N ASP A 3 19.31 5.79 -5.51
CA ASP A 3 19.47 4.91 -6.68
C ASP A 3 18.25 4.91 -7.60
N GLN A 4 17.36 5.91 -7.52
CA GLN A 4 16.11 5.91 -8.27
C GLN A 4 15.75 7.30 -8.79
N VAL A 5 15.36 7.32 -10.06
CA VAL A 5 14.81 8.52 -10.68
C VAL A 5 13.33 8.63 -10.34
N LEU A 6 12.96 9.62 -9.53
CA LEU A 6 11.57 10.02 -9.33
C LEU A 6 11.13 10.93 -10.48
N ARG A 7 9.94 10.68 -11.01
CA ARG A 7 9.32 11.62 -11.95
C ARG A 7 8.87 12.89 -11.22
N GLN A 8 8.78 13.98 -11.96
CA GLN A 8 8.23 15.22 -11.44
C GLN A 8 6.70 15.27 -11.67
N PRO A 9 5.93 15.86 -10.76
CA PRO A 9 4.52 16.10 -11.00
C PRO A 9 4.33 17.18 -12.11
N PRO A 10 3.20 17.17 -12.85
CA PRO A 10 2.09 16.22 -12.72
C PRO A 10 2.50 14.83 -13.20
N TYR A 11 2.12 13.81 -12.42
CA TYR A 11 2.44 12.43 -12.77
C TYR A 11 1.54 11.92 -13.89
N PRO A 12 2.09 11.31 -14.96
CA PRO A 12 1.27 10.58 -15.91
C PRO A 12 0.57 9.41 -15.23
N THR A 13 -0.58 9.00 -15.77
CA THR A 13 -1.35 7.87 -15.23
C THR A 13 -1.38 6.68 -16.19
N VAL A 14 -1.57 5.49 -15.63
CA VAL A 14 -1.73 4.24 -16.38
C VAL A 14 -3.00 3.55 -15.93
N LEU A 15 -3.79 3.10 -16.90
CA LEU A 15 -5.01 2.35 -16.69
C LEU A 15 -4.72 0.84 -16.69
N LYS A 16 -5.26 0.13 -15.69
CA LYS A 16 -5.18 -1.34 -15.57
C LYS A 16 -3.76 -1.94 -15.66
N PRO A 17 -2.75 -1.41 -14.94
CA PRO A 17 -1.39 -1.92 -15.04
C PRO A 17 -1.20 -3.33 -14.47
N TYR A 18 -2.06 -3.75 -13.52
CA TYR A 18 -1.99 -5.04 -12.87
C TYR A 18 -2.41 -6.18 -13.81
N GLY A 19 -3.59 -6.08 -14.43
CA GLY A 19 -4.15 -7.15 -15.25
C GLY A 19 -3.25 -7.57 -16.40
N GLN A 20 -2.63 -6.61 -17.09
CA GLN A 20 -1.66 -6.87 -18.16
C GLN A 20 -0.42 -7.62 -17.65
N SER A 21 0.13 -7.20 -16.52
CA SER A 21 1.33 -7.84 -15.95
C SER A 21 1.04 -9.25 -15.45
N LEU A 22 -0.14 -9.50 -14.90
CA LEU A 22 -0.56 -10.83 -14.46
C LEU A 22 -0.71 -11.81 -15.63
N VAL A 23 -1.31 -11.37 -16.76
CA VAL A 23 -1.41 -12.19 -17.98
C VAL A 23 -0.02 -12.52 -18.52
N ALA A 24 0.88 -11.54 -18.59
CA ALA A 24 2.25 -11.75 -19.04
C ALA A 24 3.00 -12.78 -18.15
N LEU A 25 2.85 -12.68 -16.83
CA LEU A 25 3.43 -13.61 -15.87
C LEU A 25 2.84 -15.03 -16.05
N ALA A 26 1.51 -15.15 -16.14
CA ALA A 26 0.80 -16.42 -16.25
C ALA A 26 1.06 -17.16 -17.57
N THR A 27 1.49 -16.46 -18.62
CA THR A 27 1.94 -17.05 -19.88
C THR A 27 3.18 -17.91 -19.68
N ALA A 28 4.09 -17.48 -18.80
CA ALA A 28 5.32 -18.22 -18.47
C ALA A 28 5.15 -19.18 -17.26
N ARG A 29 4.01 -19.08 -16.52
CA ARG A 29 3.77 -19.82 -15.27
C ARG A 29 2.41 -20.52 -15.34
N PRO A 30 2.37 -21.79 -15.83
CA PRO A 30 1.13 -22.56 -15.94
C PRO A 30 0.51 -22.95 -14.58
N ASP A 31 1.26 -22.88 -13.52
CA ASP A 31 0.86 -23.12 -12.13
C ASP A 31 0.02 -21.98 -11.52
N ILE A 32 -0.06 -20.82 -12.16
CA ILE A 32 -0.89 -19.70 -11.71
C ILE A 32 -2.36 -19.95 -12.09
N VAL A 33 -3.23 -19.86 -11.09
CA VAL A 33 -4.69 -19.86 -11.23
C VAL A 33 -5.28 -18.59 -10.62
N CYS A 34 -6.33 -18.03 -11.22
CA CYS A 34 -7.01 -16.84 -10.71
C CYS A 34 -8.39 -17.17 -10.15
N LEU A 35 -8.71 -16.58 -9.00
CA LEU A 35 -10.03 -16.67 -8.39
C LEU A 35 -10.63 -15.26 -8.23
N THR A 36 -11.95 -15.15 -8.38
CA THR A 36 -12.68 -13.89 -8.16
C THR A 36 -13.92 -14.08 -7.29
N GLY A 37 -14.19 -13.05 -6.45
CA GLY A 37 -15.41 -12.90 -5.69
C GLY A 37 -16.47 -12.03 -6.39
N ASP A 38 -16.72 -12.25 -7.71
CA ASP A 38 -17.64 -11.49 -8.55
C ASP A 38 -17.23 -10.04 -8.86
N LEU A 39 -15.92 -9.76 -8.85
CA LEU A 39 -15.36 -8.45 -9.15
C LEU A 39 -14.35 -8.49 -10.31
N THR A 40 -14.62 -9.31 -11.33
CA THR A 40 -13.68 -9.61 -12.44
C THR A 40 -13.12 -8.36 -13.11
N ARG A 41 -13.99 -7.46 -13.59
CA ARG A 41 -13.57 -6.21 -14.24
C ARG A 41 -13.03 -5.18 -13.27
N GLN A 42 -13.57 -5.16 -12.06
CA GLN A 42 -13.18 -4.23 -11.00
C GLN A 42 -11.78 -4.51 -10.46
N CYS A 43 -11.34 -5.77 -10.54
CA CYS A 43 -10.00 -6.21 -10.13
C CYS A 43 -9.07 -6.46 -11.32
N GLU A 44 -9.40 -5.95 -12.53
CA GLU A 44 -8.56 -6.01 -13.74
C GLU A 44 -8.22 -7.43 -14.25
N ILE A 45 -8.98 -8.45 -13.84
CA ILE A 45 -8.74 -9.84 -14.19
C ILE A 45 -9.64 -10.38 -15.30
N ASP A 46 -10.41 -9.50 -15.94
CA ASP A 46 -11.08 -9.76 -17.20
C ASP A 46 -10.11 -10.24 -18.28
N LEU A 47 -8.93 -9.62 -18.37
CA LEU A 47 -7.86 -10.04 -19.28
C LEU A 47 -7.36 -11.46 -19.00
N PHE A 48 -7.24 -11.84 -17.73
CA PHE A 48 -6.84 -13.20 -17.37
C PHE A 48 -7.92 -14.23 -17.72
N ALA A 49 -9.18 -13.90 -17.41
CA ALA A 49 -10.30 -14.78 -17.72
C ALA A 49 -10.46 -15.07 -19.23
N GLU A 50 -10.18 -14.05 -20.07
CA GLU A 50 -10.18 -14.19 -21.54
C GLU A 50 -8.97 -15.01 -22.02
N ALA A 51 -7.78 -14.78 -21.48
CA ALA A 51 -6.55 -15.45 -21.92
C ALA A 51 -6.45 -16.91 -21.41
N PHE A 52 -6.96 -17.19 -20.22
CA PHE A 52 -6.80 -18.48 -19.54
C PHE A 52 -8.09 -18.97 -18.87
N PRO A 53 -9.18 -19.23 -19.62
CA PRO A 53 -10.48 -19.60 -19.06
C PRO A 53 -10.43 -20.88 -18.21
N ASP A 54 -9.58 -21.85 -18.54
CA ASP A 54 -9.43 -23.10 -17.79
C ASP A 54 -8.67 -22.94 -16.47
N ARG A 55 -8.05 -21.77 -16.24
CA ARG A 55 -7.34 -21.42 -15.00
C ARG A 55 -8.02 -20.29 -14.23
N PHE A 56 -9.27 -19.99 -14.58
CA PHE A 56 -10.07 -18.94 -13.97
C PHE A 56 -11.26 -19.52 -13.21
N VAL A 57 -11.36 -19.22 -11.91
CA VAL A 57 -12.41 -19.70 -11.02
C VAL A 57 -13.28 -18.54 -10.56
N HIS A 58 -14.53 -18.53 -10.94
CA HIS A 58 -15.52 -17.59 -10.44
C HIS A 58 -16.23 -18.17 -9.21
N ALA A 59 -15.80 -17.77 -8.01
CA ALA A 59 -16.32 -18.29 -6.75
C ALA A 59 -17.64 -17.62 -6.30
N GLY A 60 -18.07 -16.55 -6.99
CA GLY A 60 -19.20 -15.73 -6.56
C GLY A 60 -18.87 -14.85 -5.34
N MET A 61 -19.88 -14.11 -4.83
CA MET A 61 -19.75 -13.30 -3.60
C MET A 61 -19.68 -14.19 -2.34
N ALA A 62 -18.72 -15.09 -2.31
CA ALA A 62 -18.54 -16.10 -1.27
C ALA A 62 -17.06 -16.18 -0.86
N GLU A 63 -16.51 -15.10 -0.33
CA GLU A 63 -15.09 -14.91 -0.09
C GLU A 63 -14.50 -15.96 0.86
N ALA A 64 -15.27 -16.43 1.84
CA ALA A 64 -14.86 -17.53 2.72
C ALA A 64 -14.65 -18.84 1.94
N ASN A 65 -15.59 -19.18 1.04
CA ASN A 65 -15.45 -20.33 0.15
C ASN A 65 -14.27 -20.15 -0.83
N MET A 66 -14.12 -18.95 -1.41
CA MET A 66 -13.03 -18.61 -2.31
C MET A 66 -11.66 -18.83 -1.68
N MET A 67 -11.46 -18.43 -0.43
CA MET A 67 -10.20 -18.67 0.29
C MET A 67 -9.99 -20.16 0.62
N GLY A 68 -11.05 -20.90 0.92
CA GLY A 68 -10.97 -22.36 1.07
C GLY A 68 -10.54 -23.07 -0.22
N ILE A 69 -11.13 -22.68 -1.37
CA ILE A 69 -10.76 -23.19 -2.69
C ILE A 69 -9.27 -22.85 -2.98
N ALA A 70 -8.86 -21.61 -2.72
CA ALA A 70 -7.46 -21.19 -2.94
C ALA A 70 -6.48 -22.02 -2.09
N GLY A 71 -6.81 -22.27 -0.81
CA GLY A 71 -6.00 -23.13 0.04
C GLY A 71 -5.89 -24.57 -0.48
N ALA A 72 -6.98 -25.14 -1.01
CA ALA A 72 -6.96 -26.48 -1.61
C ALA A 72 -6.10 -26.52 -2.89
N LEU A 73 -6.30 -25.56 -3.81
CA LEU A 73 -5.49 -25.47 -5.03
C LEU A 73 -3.99 -25.30 -4.74
N ALA A 74 -3.66 -24.52 -3.70
CA ALA A 74 -2.26 -24.36 -3.30
C ALA A 74 -1.64 -25.64 -2.74
N ARG A 75 -2.41 -26.51 -2.07
CA ARG A 75 -1.97 -27.86 -1.66
C ARG A 75 -1.72 -28.79 -2.84
N ASP A 76 -2.46 -28.60 -3.92
CA ASP A 76 -2.30 -29.38 -5.17
C ASP A 76 -1.16 -28.83 -6.06
N GLY A 77 -0.39 -27.84 -5.57
CA GLY A 77 0.81 -27.33 -6.26
C GLY A 77 0.57 -26.14 -7.16
N PHE A 78 -0.62 -25.53 -7.15
CA PHE A 78 -0.89 -24.28 -7.85
C PHE A 78 -0.47 -23.08 -7.02
N ILE A 79 -0.36 -21.92 -7.68
CA ILE A 79 -0.19 -20.61 -7.05
C ILE A 79 -1.48 -19.78 -7.29
N PRO A 80 -2.44 -19.82 -6.36
CA PRO A 80 -3.69 -19.10 -6.51
C PRO A 80 -3.50 -17.60 -6.29
N PHE A 81 -3.98 -16.80 -7.25
CA PHE A 81 -4.16 -15.36 -7.12
C PHE A 81 -5.66 -15.08 -6.88
N VAL A 82 -5.99 -14.60 -5.68
CA VAL A 82 -7.37 -14.35 -5.24
C VAL A 82 -7.67 -12.87 -5.32
N HIS A 83 -8.79 -12.48 -5.97
CA HIS A 83 -9.09 -11.10 -6.27
C HIS A 83 -10.48 -10.70 -5.76
N THR A 84 -10.50 -9.67 -4.93
CA THR A 84 -11.71 -8.95 -4.51
C THR A 84 -11.29 -7.59 -3.90
N PHE A 85 -12.23 -6.78 -3.41
CA PHE A 85 -11.87 -5.57 -2.67
C PHE A 85 -11.22 -5.92 -1.32
N GLY A 86 -10.26 -5.10 -0.89
CA GLY A 86 -9.49 -5.33 0.33
C GLY A 86 -10.35 -5.62 1.55
N VAL A 87 -11.45 -4.88 1.72
CA VAL A 87 -12.40 -5.10 2.82
C VAL A 87 -13.05 -6.48 2.79
N PHE A 88 -13.35 -7.00 1.61
CA PHE A 88 -13.96 -8.33 1.45
C PHE A 88 -12.90 -9.43 1.49
N ALA A 89 -11.70 -9.13 1.00
CA ALA A 89 -10.57 -10.06 1.04
C ALA A 89 -10.12 -10.39 2.46
N THR A 90 -10.37 -9.50 3.42
CA THR A 90 -9.79 -9.62 4.77
C THR A 90 -10.82 -9.89 5.86
N ARG A 91 -11.92 -9.13 5.91
CA ARG A 91 -12.89 -9.23 7.02
C ARG A 91 -13.75 -10.50 6.95
N ARG A 92 -14.35 -10.78 5.79
CA ARG A 92 -15.29 -11.90 5.63
C ARG A 92 -14.62 -13.26 5.76
N PRO A 93 -13.46 -13.51 5.13
CA PRO A 93 -12.82 -14.82 5.14
C PRO A 93 -11.66 -14.94 6.13
N LEU A 94 -11.59 -14.11 7.17
CA LEU A 94 -10.42 -14.07 8.06
C LEU A 94 -10.08 -15.44 8.66
N ASP A 95 -11.09 -16.19 9.11
CA ASP A 95 -10.91 -17.52 9.65
C ASP A 95 -10.34 -18.50 8.60
N GLN A 96 -10.85 -18.46 7.37
CA GLN A 96 -10.35 -19.28 6.27
C GLN A 96 -8.92 -18.89 5.87
N ILE A 97 -8.59 -17.60 5.87
CA ILE A 97 -7.21 -17.16 5.63
C ILE A 97 -6.28 -17.72 6.70
N ILE A 98 -6.69 -17.70 7.97
CA ILE A 98 -5.89 -18.24 9.08
C ILE A 98 -5.71 -19.75 8.90
N ASN A 99 -6.80 -20.51 8.82
CA ASN A 99 -6.78 -21.97 8.95
C ASN A 99 -6.44 -22.68 7.63
N ALA A 100 -6.93 -22.18 6.50
CA ALA A 100 -6.74 -22.83 5.20
C ALA A 100 -5.49 -22.35 4.45
N ILE A 101 -4.91 -21.20 4.82
CA ILE A 101 -3.83 -20.56 4.05
C ILE A 101 -2.61 -20.26 4.93
N ALA A 102 -2.77 -19.43 5.99
CA ALA A 102 -1.62 -18.92 6.75
C ALA A 102 -1.01 -19.99 7.67
N PHE A 103 -1.84 -20.73 8.41
CA PHE A 103 -1.36 -21.79 9.31
C PHE A 103 -0.57 -22.89 8.56
N PRO A 104 -1.04 -23.43 7.42
CA PRO A 104 -0.27 -24.38 6.62
C PRO A 104 0.78 -23.71 5.72
N ARG A 105 0.98 -22.36 5.77
CA ARG A 105 1.96 -21.58 4.98
C ARG A 105 1.84 -21.78 3.46
N LEU A 106 0.63 -21.79 2.94
CA LEU A 106 0.39 -22.04 1.52
C LEU A 106 0.66 -20.79 0.66
N PRO A 107 1.15 -20.95 -0.58
CA PRO A 107 1.55 -19.87 -1.47
C PRO A 107 0.35 -19.19 -2.17
N VAL A 108 -0.61 -18.68 -1.40
CA VAL A 108 -1.76 -17.94 -1.91
C VAL A 108 -1.44 -16.44 -1.98
N ARG A 109 -1.78 -15.80 -3.11
CA ARG A 109 -1.59 -14.37 -3.37
C ARG A 109 -2.95 -13.68 -3.26
N ILE A 110 -3.18 -12.95 -2.17
CA ILE A 110 -4.45 -12.26 -1.88
C ILE A 110 -4.34 -10.82 -2.35
N MET A 111 -5.04 -10.49 -3.43
CA MET A 111 -4.98 -9.19 -4.09
C MET A 111 -6.19 -8.36 -3.67
N GLY A 112 -6.00 -7.47 -2.68
CA GLY A 112 -7.03 -6.60 -2.11
C GLY A 112 -7.09 -5.25 -2.84
N PHE A 113 -8.10 -5.08 -3.70
CA PHE A 113 -8.32 -3.82 -4.42
C PHE A 113 -9.04 -2.79 -3.55
N MET A 114 -8.90 -1.51 -3.89
CA MET A 114 -9.52 -0.36 -3.23
C MET A 114 -9.17 -0.26 -1.73
N PRO A 115 -7.88 -0.12 -1.40
CA PRO A 115 -7.43 -0.04 -0.01
C PRO A 115 -7.89 1.25 0.67
N GLY A 116 -8.07 1.18 1.98
CA GLY A 116 -8.36 2.33 2.83
C GLY A 116 -9.61 3.08 2.40
N VAL A 117 -9.53 4.40 2.35
CA VAL A 117 -10.62 5.31 1.97
C VAL A 117 -10.67 5.60 0.46
N SER A 118 -10.01 4.82 -0.37
CA SER A 118 -10.03 4.99 -1.83
C SER A 118 -11.37 4.61 -2.48
N SER A 119 -12.27 3.93 -1.75
CA SER A 119 -13.63 3.62 -2.20
C SER A 119 -14.63 4.68 -1.75
N PRO A 120 -15.51 5.20 -2.64
CA PRO A 120 -16.61 6.08 -2.25
C PRO A 120 -17.77 5.34 -1.55
N GLY A 121 -17.74 4.00 -1.51
CA GLY A 121 -18.83 3.15 -1.01
C GLY A 121 -19.04 3.13 0.51
N GLY A 122 -18.31 3.96 1.26
CA GLY A 122 -18.43 4.06 2.71
C GLY A 122 -17.79 2.90 3.48
N PRO A 123 -18.03 2.80 4.81
CA PRO A 123 -17.34 1.85 5.69
C PRO A 123 -17.43 0.38 5.30
N SER A 124 -18.52 0.01 4.60
CA SER A 124 -18.73 -1.36 4.11
C SER A 124 -17.80 -1.74 2.93
N HIS A 125 -17.20 -0.75 2.27
CA HIS A 125 -16.32 -0.93 1.10
C HIS A 125 -14.92 -0.34 1.29
N GLN A 126 -14.58 0.10 2.51
CA GLN A 126 -13.31 0.75 2.84
C GLN A 126 -12.49 -0.16 3.76
N ALA A 127 -11.37 -0.62 3.24
CA ALA A 127 -10.43 -1.50 3.95
C ALA A 127 -9.48 -0.66 4.81
N ILE A 128 -9.96 -0.20 5.97
CA ILE A 128 -9.19 0.66 6.87
C ILE A 128 -8.42 -0.11 7.95
N ASP A 129 -8.60 -1.41 8.05
CA ASP A 129 -8.08 -2.32 9.09
C ASP A 129 -7.37 -3.56 8.52
N ASP A 130 -7.34 -3.70 7.22
CA ASP A 130 -6.82 -4.86 6.50
C ASP A 130 -5.33 -5.14 6.77
N VAL A 131 -4.48 -4.10 6.80
CA VAL A 131 -3.07 -4.25 7.14
C VAL A 131 -2.90 -4.76 8.57
N ALA A 132 -3.66 -4.23 9.53
CA ALA A 132 -3.60 -4.67 10.92
C ALA A 132 -3.97 -6.15 11.06
N LEU A 133 -5.06 -6.58 10.42
CA LEU A 133 -5.51 -7.97 10.41
C LEU A 133 -4.45 -8.90 9.80
N MET A 134 -3.92 -8.54 8.64
CA MET A 134 -2.93 -9.38 7.94
C MET A 134 -1.55 -9.35 8.62
N ARG A 135 -1.13 -8.23 9.21
CA ARG A 135 0.12 -8.15 10.00
C ARG A 135 0.11 -9.08 11.19
N ALA A 136 -1.05 -9.29 11.82
CA ALA A 136 -1.18 -10.17 12.98
C ALA A 136 -0.95 -11.66 12.64
N LEU A 137 -1.09 -12.07 11.38
CA LEU A 137 -1.01 -13.48 10.99
C LEU A 137 0.45 -13.94 10.83
N PRO A 138 0.89 -15.00 11.54
CA PRO A 138 2.23 -15.57 11.36
C PRO A 138 2.48 -15.99 9.90
N GLY A 139 3.67 -15.69 9.38
CA GLY A 139 4.07 -16.07 8.01
C GLY A 139 3.42 -15.28 6.87
N MET A 140 2.44 -14.41 7.14
CA MET A 140 1.82 -13.53 6.13
C MET A 140 2.79 -12.41 5.73
N THR A 141 3.04 -12.25 4.43
CA THR A 141 3.68 -11.06 3.88
C THR A 141 2.62 -10.00 3.57
N VAL A 142 2.85 -8.73 3.92
CA VAL A 142 1.89 -7.63 3.72
C VAL A 142 2.52 -6.52 2.90
N VAL A 143 1.89 -6.18 1.78
CA VAL A 143 2.41 -5.27 0.75
C VAL A 143 1.40 -4.17 0.45
N ASP A 144 1.88 -2.94 0.30
CA ASP A 144 1.09 -1.76 -0.07
C ASP A 144 1.85 -0.95 -1.12
N VAL A 145 1.58 -1.21 -2.41
CA VAL A 145 2.31 -0.61 -3.54
C VAL A 145 1.85 0.81 -3.84
N ALA A 146 2.80 1.67 -4.22
CA ALA A 146 2.59 3.12 -4.29
C ALA A 146 2.10 3.60 -5.65
N ASP A 147 2.60 3.05 -6.75
CA ASP A 147 2.41 3.58 -8.08
C ASP A 147 2.22 2.51 -9.17
N ALA A 148 2.02 2.93 -10.42
CA ALA A 148 1.81 2.01 -11.54
C ALA A 148 3.04 1.15 -11.87
N VAL A 149 4.26 1.60 -11.55
CA VAL A 149 5.48 0.83 -11.78
C VAL A 149 5.57 -0.33 -10.79
N GLU A 150 5.31 -0.08 -9.51
CA GLU A 150 5.24 -1.13 -8.49
C GLU A 150 4.07 -2.09 -8.75
N VAL A 151 2.89 -1.58 -9.14
CA VAL A 151 1.74 -2.42 -9.48
C VAL A 151 2.05 -3.38 -10.63
N ARG A 152 2.77 -2.94 -11.66
CA ARG A 152 3.20 -3.84 -12.75
C ARG A 152 4.17 -4.93 -12.32
N GLN A 153 4.95 -4.67 -11.29
CA GLN A 153 5.99 -5.60 -10.82
C GLN A 153 5.50 -6.56 -9.74
N VAL A 154 4.43 -6.20 -9.02
CA VAL A 154 4.02 -6.87 -7.78
C VAL A 154 3.73 -8.36 -7.96
N ALA A 155 3.03 -8.76 -9.02
CA ALA A 155 2.73 -10.18 -9.26
C ALA A 155 4.01 -11.01 -9.43
N ALA A 156 4.92 -10.56 -10.28
CA ALA A 156 6.19 -11.25 -10.55
C ALA A 156 7.15 -11.20 -9.34
N ALA A 157 7.17 -10.07 -8.59
CA ALA A 157 8.02 -9.94 -7.42
C ALA A 157 7.64 -10.90 -6.29
N PHE A 158 6.34 -11.24 -6.18
CA PHE A 158 5.84 -12.02 -5.05
C PHE A 158 5.37 -13.45 -5.41
N VAL A 159 5.45 -13.86 -6.69
CA VAL A 159 4.96 -15.18 -7.13
C VAL A 159 5.66 -16.34 -6.44
N ASP A 160 6.95 -16.23 -6.18
CA ASP A 160 7.77 -17.30 -5.59
C ASP A 160 8.06 -17.11 -4.09
N VAL A 161 7.37 -16.18 -3.42
CA VAL A 161 7.51 -15.98 -1.97
C VAL A 161 6.97 -17.22 -1.24
N ASP A 162 7.75 -17.73 -0.30
CA ASP A 162 7.32 -18.81 0.58
C ASP A 162 6.22 -18.33 1.54
N GLY A 163 5.08 -19.01 1.51
CA GLY A 163 3.89 -18.66 2.28
C GLY A 163 2.98 -17.62 1.61
N PRO A 164 1.95 -17.16 2.36
CA PRO A 164 0.91 -16.28 1.83
C PRO A 164 1.36 -14.83 1.71
N VAL A 165 0.80 -14.15 0.71
CA VAL A 165 1.04 -12.71 0.49
C VAL A 165 -0.29 -11.98 0.37
N TYR A 166 -0.46 -10.91 1.13
CA TYR A 166 -1.54 -9.95 0.97
C TYR A 166 -1.01 -8.67 0.32
N VAL A 167 -1.63 -8.25 -0.77
CA VAL A 167 -1.24 -7.06 -1.54
C VAL A 167 -2.40 -6.08 -1.61
N ARG A 168 -2.15 -4.81 -1.29
CA ARG A 168 -3.08 -3.70 -1.49
C ARG A 168 -2.88 -3.08 -2.87
N LEU A 169 -3.94 -3.00 -3.67
CA LEU A 169 -3.90 -2.48 -5.02
C LEU A 169 -4.90 -1.34 -5.23
N LYS A 170 -4.44 -0.23 -5.78
CA LYS A 170 -5.31 0.83 -6.28
C LYS A 170 -6.01 0.34 -7.56
N ARG A 171 -7.23 0.82 -7.80
CA ARG A 171 -8.01 0.61 -9.02
C ARG A 171 -8.00 1.87 -9.90
N GLY A 172 -8.25 1.68 -11.19
CA GLY A 172 -8.45 2.77 -12.15
C GLY A 172 -7.13 3.36 -12.67
N GLU A 173 -7.08 4.65 -12.82
CA GLU A 173 -5.87 5.36 -13.21
C GLU A 173 -4.89 5.46 -12.05
N ILE A 174 -3.67 4.98 -12.26
CA ILE A 174 -2.63 4.93 -11.25
C ILE A 174 -1.48 5.84 -11.68
N PRO A 175 -1.01 6.76 -10.80
CA PRO A 175 0.10 7.63 -11.13
C PRO A 175 1.39 6.84 -11.33
N VAL A 176 2.27 7.37 -12.19
CA VAL A 176 3.62 6.84 -12.43
C VAL A 176 4.61 7.78 -11.73
N ILE A 177 4.99 7.42 -10.51
CA ILE A 177 5.89 8.21 -9.65
C ILE A 177 7.34 7.82 -9.90
N PHE A 178 7.59 6.52 -10.02
CA PHE A 178 8.94 6.00 -10.26
C PHE A 178 9.31 5.98 -11.74
N GLY A 179 10.62 6.06 -12.01
CA GLY A 179 11.19 5.83 -13.34
C GLY A 179 11.17 4.35 -13.72
N ASP A 180 11.49 4.07 -14.98
CA ASP A 180 11.43 2.69 -15.52
C ASP A 180 12.57 1.78 -14.99
N ASP A 181 13.58 2.37 -14.35
CA ASP A 181 14.67 1.70 -13.66
C ASP A 181 14.32 1.22 -12.25
N HIS A 182 13.16 1.67 -11.70
CA HIS A 182 12.69 1.25 -10.40
C HIS A 182 12.46 -0.26 -10.32
N ARG A 183 12.86 -0.84 -9.20
CA ARG A 183 12.64 -2.26 -8.89
C ARG A 183 11.98 -2.40 -7.53
N LEU A 184 10.77 -3.00 -7.53
CA LEU A 184 10.09 -3.39 -6.30
C LEU A 184 10.87 -4.52 -5.62
N ARG A 185 11.24 -4.31 -4.37
CA ARG A 185 12.03 -5.26 -3.59
C ARG A 185 11.26 -5.73 -2.36
N LEU A 186 11.40 -7.02 -2.07
CA LEU A 186 10.75 -7.67 -0.93
C LEU A 186 11.44 -7.39 0.41
N ASP A 187 12.73 -7.18 0.37
CA ASP A 187 13.63 -7.16 1.51
C ASP A 187 14.01 -5.75 1.95
N ARG A 188 13.48 -4.71 1.27
CA ARG A 188 14.03 -3.38 1.45
C ARG A 188 13.00 -2.27 1.29
N ALA A 189 12.92 -1.40 2.30
CA ALA A 189 12.35 -0.07 2.15
C ALA A 189 13.30 0.84 1.37
N GLN A 190 12.77 1.84 0.69
CA GLN A 190 13.53 2.62 -0.27
C GLN A 190 13.64 4.08 0.17
N ALA A 191 14.85 4.50 0.57
CA ALA A 191 15.15 5.89 0.85
C ALA A 191 15.23 6.67 -0.47
N LEU A 192 14.25 7.54 -0.72
CA LEU A 192 14.10 8.31 -1.97
C LEU A 192 14.85 9.64 -1.90
N THR A 193 14.85 10.29 -0.73
CA THR A 193 15.63 11.49 -0.44
C THR A 193 16.40 11.32 0.86
N ARG A 194 17.36 12.20 1.11
CA ARG A 194 18.16 12.17 2.34
C ARG A 194 18.17 13.54 2.99
N GLY A 195 17.75 13.59 4.23
CA GLY A 195 17.77 14.75 5.10
C GLY A 195 17.90 14.32 6.56
N ASN A 196 18.02 15.26 7.47
CA ASN A 196 18.28 15.00 8.88
C ASN A 196 17.35 15.72 9.85
N ASP A 197 16.42 16.55 9.38
CA ASP A 197 15.41 17.15 10.26
C ASP A 197 14.19 16.23 10.41
N VAL A 198 13.63 15.73 9.30
CA VAL A 198 12.42 14.92 9.29
C VAL A 198 12.61 13.65 8.48
N ALA A 199 12.24 12.50 9.04
CA ALA A 199 12.05 11.26 8.31
C ALA A 199 10.56 11.05 8.01
N LEU A 200 10.19 11.01 6.73
CA LEU A 200 8.84 10.72 6.25
C LEU A 200 8.79 9.30 5.69
N PHE A 201 8.02 8.43 6.33
CA PHE A 201 7.77 7.06 5.87
C PHE A 201 6.38 6.96 5.29
N ALA A 202 6.25 6.44 4.09
CA ALA A 202 4.96 6.25 3.42
C ALA A 202 4.79 4.85 2.87
N SER A 203 3.56 4.34 2.85
CA SER A 203 3.17 3.17 2.06
C SER A 203 2.04 3.51 1.10
N GLY A 204 2.00 2.78 -0.01
CA GLY A 204 0.90 2.83 -0.96
C GLY A 204 0.58 4.24 -1.45
N MET A 205 -0.70 4.55 -1.48
CA MET A 205 -1.22 5.82 -2.01
C MET A 205 -0.72 7.06 -1.27
N MET A 206 -0.17 6.92 -0.06
CA MET A 206 0.35 8.07 0.69
C MET A 206 1.71 8.55 0.22
N LEU A 207 2.37 7.84 -0.71
CA LEU A 207 3.68 8.26 -1.21
C LEU A 207 3.61 9.61 -1.95
N ALA A 208 2.62 9.83 -2.82
CA ALA A 208 2.49 11.07 -3.57
C ALA A 208 2.27 12.30 -2.66
N PRO A 209 1.30 12.30 -1.71
CA PRO A 209 1.16 13.38 -0.72
C PRO A 209 2.43 13.62 0.10
N VAL A 210 3.13 12.56 0.48
CA VAL A 210 4.38 12.67 1.26
C VAL A 210 5.51 13.30 0.44
N LEU A 211 5.65 12.97 -0.83
CA LEU A 211 6.62 13.61 -1.73
C LEU A 211 6.32 15.10 -1.94
N ALA A 212 5.04 15.48 -2.04
CA ALA A 212 4.64 16.88 -2.09
C ALA A 212 4.97 17.62 -0.79
N ALA A 213 4.63 17.01 0.35
CA ALA A 213 4.98 17.57 1.65
C ALA A 213 6.49 17.74 1.83
N ALA A 214 7.29 16.78 1.35
CA ALA A 214 8.75 16.86 1.42
C ALA A 214 9.28 18.06 0.64
N ARG A 215 8.85 18.25 -0.64
CA ARG A 215 9.26 19.40 -1.46
C ARG A 215 8.90 20.73 -0.79
N LEU A 216 7.70 20.80 -0.21
CA LEU A 216 7.25 22.01 0.46
C LEU A 216 8.03 22.28 1.74
N LEU A 217 8.32 21.27 2.55
CA LEU A 217 9.18 21.41 3.73
C LEU A 217 10.60 21.86 3.35
N GLU A 218 11.16 21.31 2.27
CA GLU A 218 12.47 21.66 1.76
C GLU A 218 12.53 23.12 1.27
N SER A 219 11.47 23.63 0.61
CA SER A 219 11.39 25.04 0.21
C SER A 219 11.38 26.00 1.39
N HIS A 220 10.99 25.51 2.58
CA HIS A 220 11.04 26.23 3.85
C HIS A 220 12.29 25.90 4.71
N GLY A 221 13.33 25.33 4.10
CA GLY A 221 14.62 25.07 4.73
C GLY A 221 14.64 23.91 5.72
N VAL A 222 13.70 22.95 5.59
CA VAL A 222 13.68 21.70 6.37
C VAL A 222 14.33 20.59 5.55
N SER A 223 15.33 19.92 6.12
CA SER A 223 16.01 18.79 5.46
C SER A 223 15.23 17.49 5.67
N VAL A 224 14.75 16.87 4.56
CA VAL A 224 13.77 15.77 4.60
C VAL A 224 14.33 14.48 4.03
N SER A 225 14.21 13.38 4.78
CA SER A 225 14.31 12.03 4.24
C SER A 225 12.92 11.49 3.91
N VAL A 226 12.72 11.00 2.70
CA VAL A 226 11.50 10.26 2.30
C VAL A 226 11.84 8.80 2.08
N VAL A 227 11.05 7.92 2.68
CA VAL A 227 11.19 6.47 2.56
C VAL A 227 9.89 5.85 2.09
N ASN A 228 9.91 5.20 0.93
CA ASN A 228 8.84 4.32 0.48
C ASN A 228 8.96 2.96 1.17
N VAL A 229 7.87 2.49 1.79
CA VAL A 229 7.80 1.21 2.52
C VAL A 229 6.73 0.32 1.85
N PRO A 230 7.04 -0.30 0.70
CA PRO A 230 6.05 -1.13 -0.01
C PRO A 230 5.76 -2.44 0.73
N VAL A 231 6.71 -2.97 1.51
CA VAL A 231 6.52 -4.17 2.33
C VAL A 231 6.44 -3.77 3.80
N ILE A 232 5.22 -3.90 4.36
CA ILE A 232 4.94 -3.56 5.76
C ILE A 232 5.29 -4.73 6.69
N LYS A 233 5.18 -5.96 6.18
CA LYS A 233 5.59 -7.18 6.88
C LYS A 233 6.20 -8.18 5.89
N PRO A 234 7.44 -8.66 6.12
CA PRO A 234 8.35 -8.19 7.16
C PRO A 234 8.78 -6.74 6.94
N LEU A 235 8.89 -5.96 8.01
CA LEU A 235 9.41 -4.59 7.92
C LEU A 235 10.93 -4.61 7.74
N ASP A 236 11.47 -3.78 6.85
CA ASP A 236 12.90 -3.49 6.81
C ASP A 236 13.29 -2.58 8.00
N VAL A 237 13.45 -3.22 9.16
CA VAL A 237 13.80 -2.55 10.42
C VAL A 237 15.13 -1.80 10.28
N SER A 238 16.07 -2.34 9.51
CA SER A 238 17.39 -1.74 9.34
C SER A 238 17.33 -0.37 8.66
N THR A 239 16.60 -0.27 7.56
CA THR A 239 16.40 1.02 6.86
C THR A 239 15.59 1.99 7.73
N VAL A 240 14.53 1.53 8.41
CA VAL A 240 13.73 2.38 9.31
C VAL A 240 14.59 2.97 10.41
N LEU A 241 15.38 2.17 11.12
CA LEU A 241 16.23 2.64 12.22
C LEU A 241 17.35 3.55 11.73
N ASN A 242 18.00 3.23 10.61
CA ASN A 242 19.07 4.05 10.05
C ASN A 242 18.58 5.47 9.71
N VAL A 243 17.42 5.58 9.04
CA VAL A 243 16.86 6.88 8.68
C VAL A 243 16.33 7.62 9.92
N ALA A 244 15.63 6.92 10.82
CA ALA A 244 15.12 7.53 12.05
C ALA A 244 16.25 8.03 12.98
N THR A 245 17.36 7.30 13.07
CA THR A 245 18.52 7.71 13.88
C THR A 245 19.13 9.02 13.39
N SER A 246 19.17 9.20 12.08
CA SER A 246 19.73 10.40 11.44
C SER A 246 18.78 11.61 11.48
N SER A 247 17.52 11.43 11.88
CA SER A 247 16.49 12.47 11.84
C SER A 247 16.11 12.94 13.25
N ARG A 248 15.63 14.18 13.37
CA ARG A 248 15.16 14.76 14.65
C ARG A 248 13.75 14.26 14.99
N VAL A 249 12.89 14.12 13.97
CA VAL A 249 11.51 13.65 14.10
C VAL A 249 11.18 12.64 13.02
N VAL A 250 10.20 11.79 13.31
CA VAL A 250 9.69 10.75 12.41
C VAL A 250 8.20 10.99 12.14
N VAL A 251 7.79 10.88 10.89
CA VAL A 251 6.38 10.90 10.48
C VAL A 251 6.11 9.67 9.64
N SER A 252 5.06 8.91 9.94
CA SER A 252 4.54 7.85 9.07
C SER A 252 3.21 8.26 8.46
N ALA A 253 2.96 7.87 7.22
CA ALA A 253 1.72 8.17 6.50
C ALA A 253 1.20 6.90 5.81
N GLU A 254 -0.06 6.56 6.09
CA GLU A 254 -0.73 5.35 5.61
C GLU A 254 -2.22 5.60 5.37
N ASN A 255 -2.76 5.06 4.29
CA ASN A 255 -4.21 5.05 4.03
C ASN A 255 -4.87 3.88 4.77
N HIS A 256 -4.83 3.94 6.08
CA HIS A 256 -5.24 2.87 7.01
C HIS A 256 -5.50 3.48 8.41
N THR A 257 -6.08 2.71 9.33
CA THR A 257 -6.07 3.09 10.74
C THR A 257 -4.64 3.17 11.29
N VAL A 258 -4.38 4.11 12.19
CA VAL A 258 -3.07 4.19 12.86
C VAL A 258 -2.80 3.01 13.80
N VAL A 259 -3.81 2.16 14.06
CA VAL A 259 -3.70 0.98 14.92
C VAL A 259 -3.31 -0.23 14.07
N GLY A 260 -2.16 -0.82 14.36
CA GLY A 260 -1.69 -2.06 13.71
C GLY A 260 -1.13 -1.91 12.28
N GLY A 261 -1.13 -0.71 11.68
CA GLY A 261 -0.61 -0.44 10.34
C GLY A 261 0.90 -0.12 10.31
N LEU A 262 1.34 0.61 9.28
CA LEU A 262 2.73 1.01 9.07
C LEU A 262 3.28 1.80 10.28
N GLY A 263 2.53 2.80 10.73
CA GLY A 263 2.97 3.64 11.85
C GLY A 263 3.12 2.87 13.16
N SER A 264 2.35 1.81 13.37
CA SER A 264 2.53 0.89 14.50
C SER A 264 3.80 0.05 14.32
N ALA A 265 4.06 -0.50 13.12
CA ALA A 265 5.27 -1.26 12.84
C ALA A 265 6.54 -0.44 13.06
N ILE A 266 6.53 0.83 12.64
CA ILE A 266 7.65 1.76 12.90
C ILE A 266 7.79 2.03 14.39
N ALA A 267 6.68 2.29 15.12
CA ALA A 267 6.71 2.53 16.56
C ALA A 267 7.29 1.33 17.34
N GLU A 268 6.90 0.11 16.98
CA GLU A 268 7.43 -1.14 17.51
C GLU A 268 8.95 -1.21 17.30
N ALA A 269 9.41 -1.01 16.05
CA ALA A 269 10.85 -1.04 15.72
C ALA A 269 11.67 0.02 16.49
N LEU A 270 11.16 1.26 16.61
CA LEU A 270 11.82 2.32 17.37
C LEU A 270 11.90 1.98 18.87
N ALA A 271 10.81 1.45 19.43
CA ALA A 271 10.74 1.09 20.85
C ALA A 271 11.66 -0.09 21.18
N GLU A 272 11.68 -1.14 20.38
CA GLU A 272 12.54 -2.32 20.54
C GLU A 272 14.03 -1.96 20.43
N ALA A 273 14.36 -0.99 19.57
CA ALA A 273 15.73 -0.47 19.45
C ALA A 273 16.11 0.56 20.53
N GLY A 274 15.20 0.94 21.44
CA GLY A 274 15.43 1.98 22.42
C GLY A 274 15.63 3.38 21.82
N LEU A 275 15.18 3.61 20.58
CA LEU A 275 15.36 4.87 19.86
C LEU A 275 14.25 5.86 20.18
N GLY A 276 14.49 6.78 21.12
CA GLY A 276 13.56 7.81 21.57
C GLY A 276 13.41 8.96 20.57
N ARG A 277 12.76 8.74 19.42
CA ARG A 277 12.43 9.79 18.45
C ARG A 277 10.96 10.16 18.52
N PRO A 278 10.60 11.48 18.49
CA PRO A 278 9.21 11.89 18.34
C PRO A 278 8.62 11.29 17.06
N LEU A 279 7.54 10.49 17.20
CA LEU A 279 6.82 9.90 16.08
C LEU A 279 5.43 10.54 15.94
N ARG A 280 5.09 10.99 14.73
CA ARG A 280 3.73 11.39 14.34
C ARG A 280 3.21 10.42 13.30
N ARG A 281 2.00 9.91 13.50
CA ARG A 281 1.37 8.94 12.60
C ARG A 281 0.19 9.58 11.89
N ILE A 282 0.23 9.67 10.58
CA ILE A 282 -0.84 10.09 9.70
C ILE A 282 -1.60 8.84 9.26
N GLY A 283 -2.90 8.81 9.52
CA GLY A 283 -3.81 7.70 9.28
C GLY A 283 -5.12 7.97 10.01
N LEU A 284 -6.13 7.11 9.83
CA LEU A 284 -7.42 7.24 10.51
C LEU A 284 -7.27 6.97 12.02
N ARG A 285 -7.89 7.82 12.84
CA ARG A 285 -7.78 7.75 14.30
C ARG A 285 -9.09 7.29 14.93
N ASP A 286 -9.17 5.98 15.23
CA ASP A 286 -10.30 5.35 15.93
C ASP A 286 -11.67 5.84 15.43
N THR A 287 -11.84 5.82 14.10
CA THR A 287 -13.05 6.27 13.45
C THR A 287 -13.39 5.42 12.24
N PHE A 288 -14.66 5.13 12.06
CA PHE A 288 -15.16 4.71 10.77
C PHE A 288 -15.26 5.91 9.82
N THR A 289 -15.17 5.64 8.56
CA THR A 289 -15.30 6.62 7.49
C THR A 289 -16.77 6.77 7.09
N GLU A 290 -17.01 7.48 6.00
CA GLU A 290 -18.36 7.66 5.44
C GLU A 290 -18.35 7.40 3.93
N GLY A 291 -19.52 7.24 3.34
CA GLY A 291 -19.71 7.30 1.90
C GLY A 291 -19.45 8.71 1.38
N SER A 292 -18.78 8.83 0.25
CA SER A 292 -18.48 10.11 -0.37
C SER A 292 -18.53 10.04 -1.88
N ARG A 293 -18.52 11.21 -2.49
CA ARG A 293 -18.52 11.35 -3.95
C ARG A 293 -17.16 11.05 -4.57
N THR A 294 -16.04 11.33 -3.87
CA THR A 294 -14.69 11.18 -4.40
C THR A 294 -13.69 10.75 -3.32
N ALA A 295 -12.66 10.00 -3.72
CA ALA A 295 -11.56 9.64 -2.84
C ALA A 295 -10.77 10.87 -2.35
N PRO A 296 -10.43 11.89 -3.18
CA PRO A 296 -9.73 13.09 -2.71
C PRO A 296 -10.44 13.79 -1.54
N PHE A 297 -11.77 13.93 -1.61
CA PHE A 297 -12.54 14.49 -0.50
C PHE A 297 -12.36 13.69 0.80
N LEU A 298 -12.37 12.35 0.72
CA LEU A 298 -12.16 11.51 1.90
C LEU A 298 -10.74 11.63 2.43
N PHE A 299 -9.74 11.68 1.55
CA PHE A 299 -8.36 11.88 1.95
C PHE A 299 -8.17 13.18 2.71
N ASP A 300 -8.70 14.29 2.20
CA ASP A 300 -8.64 15.60 2.88
C ASP A 300 -9.40 15.56 4.20
N LYS A 301 -10.66 15.10 4.18
CA LYS A 301 -11.52 15.05 5.38
C LYS A 301 -10.93 14.24 6.53
N PHE A 302 -10.26 13.13 6.22
CA PHE A 302 -9.68 12.25 7.24
C PHE A 302 -8.18 12.53 7.51
N GLY A 303 -7.67 13.66 7.00
CA GLY A 303 -6.30 14.10 7.25
C GLY A 303 -5.23 13.18 6.62
N LEU A 304 -5.54 12.62 5.45
CA LEU A 304 -4.60 11.82 4.63
C LEU A 304 -4.04 12.68 3.49
N SER A 305 -3.77 13.96 3.76
CA SER A 305 -3.39 14.95 2.77
C SER A 305 -1.95 15.43 2.96
N THR A 306 -1.42 16.11 1.95
CA THR A 306 -0.14 16.82 2.02
C THR A 306 -0.10 17.79 3.19
N GLN A 307 -1.20 18.55 3.41
CA GLN A 307 -1.35 19.46 4.56
C GLN A 307 -1.12 18.76 5.89
N ALA A 308 -1.75 17.60 6.09
CA ALA A 308 -1.63 16.85 7.36
C ALA A 308 -0.18 16.37 7.60
N VAL A 309 0.53 15.95 6.55
CA VAL A 309 1.95 15.55 6.65
C VAL A 309 2.83 16.75 6.99
N VAL A 310 2.62 17.88 6.33
CA VAL A 310 3.35 19.14 6.61
C VAL A 310 3.11 19.58 8.06
N ASP A 311 1.86 19.68 8.50
CA ASP A 311 1.49 20.11 9.84
C ASP A 311 2.08 19.20 10.93
N ALA A 312 2.08 17.90 10.69
CA ALA A 312 2.66 16.92 11.61
C ALA A 312 4.18 17.10 11.76
N ALA A 313 4.89 17.27 10.64
CA ALA A 313 6.33 17.50 10.64
C ALA A 313 6.66 18.85 11.29
N TRP A 314 5.94 19.91 10.91
CA TRP A 314 6.11 21.27 11.41
C TRP A 314 5.95 21.36 12.92
N THR A 315 4.84 20.81 13.41
CA THR A 315 4.54 20.76 14.86
C THR A 315 5.59 19.94 15.61
N ALA A 316 6.03 18.80 15.06
CA ALA A 316 7.02 17.95 15.72
C ALA A 316 8.40 18.62 15.79
N LEU A 317 8.74 19.50 14.83
CA LEU A 317 9.95 20.32 14.87
C LEU A 317 9.84 21.52 15.83
N GLY A 318 8.68 21.75 16.45
CA GLY A 318 8.45 22.86 17.39
C GLY A 318 8.18 24.20 16.71
N ARG A 319 7.90 24.21 15.42
CA ARG A 319 7.51 25.42 14.67
C ARG A 319 6.04 25.78 14.99
N ARG A 320 5.75 27.08 15.08
CA ARG A 320 4.41 27.59 15.47
C ARG A 320 3.67 28.32 14.34
N ASP A 321 4.39 28.78 13.33
CA ASP A 321 3.86 29.31 12.09
C ASP A 321 3.23 28.19 11.25
N ARG A 322 2.41 28.53 10.27
CA ARG A 322 1.79 27.55 9.37
C ARG A 322 2.25 27.82 7.95
N VAL A 323 2.45 26.74 7.20
CA VAL A 323 2.62 26.83 5.75
C VAL A 323 1.30 27.29 5.13
N PRO A 324 1.27 28.34 4.27
CA PRO A 324 0.05 28.83 3.67
C PRO A 324 -0.68 27.77 2.83
N ALA A 325 -2.01 27.72 2.94
CA ALA A 325 -2.83 26.75 2.19
C ALA A 325 -2.67 26.87 0.66
N ALA A 326 -2.40 28.08 0.15
CA ALA A 326 -2.13 28.30 -1.26
C ALA A 326 -0.85 27.60 -1.75
N GLU A 327 0.20 27.54 -0.92
CA GLU A 327 1.43 26.82 -1.26
C GLU A 327 1.22 25.31 -1.27
N ILE A 328 0.37 24.81 -0.36
CA ILE A 328 0.00 23.38 -0.31
C ILE A 328 -0.81 22.99 -1.55
N ALA A 329 -1.82 23.79 -1.91
CA ALA A 329 -2.60 23.57 -3.12
C ALA A 329 -1.70 23.53 -4.37
N ALA A 330 -0.74 24.47 -4.49
CA ALA A 330 0.22 24.48 -5.59
C ALA A 330 1.15 23.25 -5.61
N ALA A 331 1.48 22.70 -4.44
CA ALA A 331 2.28 21.46 -4.34
C ALA A 331 1.48 20.21 -4.69
N GLU A 332 0.16 20.26 -4.55
CA GLU A 332 -0.78 19.16 -4.87
C GLU A 332 -1.25 19.21 -6.34
N ASP A 333 -1.14 20.35 -7.03
CA ASP A 333 -1.56 20.49 -8.43
C ASP A 333 -0.92 19.41 -9.31
N GLY A 334 -1.77 18.57 -9.90
CA GLY A 334 -1.37 17.46 -10.78
C GLY A 334 -1.07 16.12 -10.10
N GLN A 335 -1.27 15.96 -8.78
CA GLN A 335 -0.98 14.70 -8.10
C GLN A 335 -2.11 13.66 -8.20
N TYR A 336 -3.36 14.10 -8.36
CA TYR A 336 -4.51 13.23 -8.46
C TYR A 336 -5.42 13.62 -9.62
N SER A 337 -5.58 12.72 -10.58
CA SER A 337 -6.78 12.72 -11.41
C SER A 337 -7.89 12.05 -10.60
N PRO A 338 -9.02 12.69 -10.33
CA PRO A 338 -10.14 12.06 -9.66
C PRO A 338 -10.82 11.10 -10.66
N VAL A 339 -10.82 9.82 -10.39
CA VAL A 339 -11.75 8.85 -10.99
C VAL A 339 -12.54 8.20 -9.89
#